data_0b15c0199979c485faa4d9862ed9f684
#
_entry.id   0b15c0199979c485faa4d9862ed9f684
#
_cell.length_a   1.000
_cell.length_b   1.000
_cell.length_c   1.000
_cell.angle_alpha   90.00
_cell.angle_beta   90.00
_cell.angle_gamma   90.00
#
_symmetry.space_group_name_H-M   'P 1'
#
loop_
_entity.id
_entity.type
_entity.pdbx_description
1 polymer ?
#
loop_
_entity_poly.entity_id
_entity_poly.type
_entity_poly.pdbx_seq_one_letter_code
_entity_poly.pdbx_strand_id
1 'polypeptide(L)'
;MSFNISLTGLNAVSEQLDTVSNNIANVGTVGFKSSRTEFGSVYADSQAMGVEVLGSTQSISLGGSLTNTSRNLDLAISGTGFFMVKSATGETQYTRAGVFNTDNANYMVNASGQRLQGYSVDAAGNLQAGVLGDLQVKTASLPAKATDSLDFVANLDADGEVPALAFDPADASTYNSTYTTKVYDSQGKEHTLTQYFVKNADNAWTSHYYADGNAVGTQALSFDSAGMLTSPSAPFTLNVGGLAGGVNALAINLDYTGTTQYGSDFAVTTNKASGYASGDKTGLTVDEDGMVYVNYSNGQRLLQGQVVLASFVNPEGLRAVSGTAWTETSASGGPLVGAPGGGQFGDLVAGALEGSNVDLTAQLVSLMEGQRNYQANTKVLTTDKELTQALFGAV
;
A
#
# COMPACT_ATOMS: atom_id res chain seq x y z
N MET A 1 16.17 56.17 18.06
CA MET A 1 15.50 54.92 18.46
C MET A 1 14.42 54.50 17.48
N SER A 2 13.53 55.41 17.03
CA SER A 2 12.46 55.07 16.07
C SER A 2 12.96 54.49 14.74
N PHE A 3 14.09 55.01 14.23
CA PHE A 3 14.73 54.51 13.01
C PHE A 3 15.09 53.01 13.11
N ASN A 4 15.77 52.60 14.18
CA ASN A 4 16.17 51.19 14.34
C ASN A 4 14.96 50.26 14.53
N ILE A 5 13.93 50.69 15.27
CA ILE A 5 12.69 49.92 15.45
C ILE A 5 11.99 49.73 14.12
N SER A 6 11.90 50.76 13.29
CA SER A 6 11.27 50.66 11.96
C SER A 6 12.10 49.81 10.99
N LEU A 7 13.44 49.85 11.08
CA LEU A 7 14.31 49.01 10.27
C LEU A 7 14.16 47.52 10.65
N THR A 8 14.11 47.19 11.97
CA THR A 8 13.86 45.81 12.38
C THR A 8 12.48 45.34 11.94
N GLY A 9 11.46 46.23 12.02
CA GLY A 9 10.12 45.96 11.51
C GLY A 9 10.08 45.69 10.00
N LEU A 10 10.82 46.46 9.21
CA LEU A 10 10.92 46.22 7.75
C LEU A 10 11.57 44.89 7.43
N ASN A 11 12.67 44.53 8.10
CA ASN A 11 13.33 43.24 7.89
C ASN A 11 12.41 42.08 8.27
N ALA A 12 11.70 42.16 9.37
CA ALA A 12 10.77 41.15 9.82
C ALA A 12 9.61 40.97 8.84
N VAL A 13 9.02 42.07 8.36
CA VAL A 13 7.94 42.02 7.36
C VAL A 13 8.44 41.48 6.01
N SER A 14 9.68 41.81 5.60
CA SER A 14 10.27 41.25 4.38
C SER A 14 10.36 39.73 4.45
N GLU A 15 10.88 39.19 5.55
CA GLU A 15 10.97 37.73 5.78
C GLU A 15 9.58 37.06 5.81
N GLN A 16 8.58 37.74 6.41
CA GLN A 16 7.19 37.29 6.36
C GLN A 16 6.67 37.24 4.90
N LEU A 17 6.92 38.27 4.12
CA LEU A 17 6.48 38.33 2.72
C LEU A 17 7.15 37.23 1.87
N ASP A 18 8.42 36.94 2.12
CA ASP A 18 9.15 35.85 1.45
C ASP A 18 8.54 34.47 1.81
N THR A 19 8.22 34.25 3.09
CA THR A 19 7.55 33.02 3.54
C THR A 19 6.16 32.87 2.91
N VAL A 20 5.35 33.92 2.91
CA VAL A 20 4.01 33.94 2.31
C VAL A 20 4.10 33.70 0.81
N SER A 21 5.05 34.33 0.13
CA SER A 21 5.28 34.14 -1.32
C SER A 21 5.69 32.73 -1.65
N ASN A 22 6.53 32.10 -0.81
CA ASN A 22 6.90 30.69 -0.94
C ASN A 22 5.69 29.75 -0.78
N ASN A 23 4.84 30.01 0.23
CA ASN A 23 3.61 29.25 0.43
C ASN A 23 2.68 29.35 -0.79
N ILE A 24 2.46 30.57 -1.31
CA ILE A 24 1.63 30.81 -2.50
C ILE A 24 2.19 30.08 -3.73
N ALA A 25 3.50 30.14 -3.95
CA ALA A 25 4.15 29.47 -5.07
C ALA A 25 3.99 27.94 -5.02
N ASN A 26 3.88 27.36 -3.81
CA ASN A 26 3.79 25.93 -3.60
C ASN A 26 2.37 25.41 -3.27
N VAL A 27 1.33 26.20 -3.52
CA VAL A 27 -0.07 25.78 -3.27
C VAL A 27 -0.47 24.54 -4.10
N GLY A 28 0.11 24.37 -5.29
CA GLY A 28 -0.11 23.21 -6.17
C GLY A 28 0.93 22.09 -6.01
N THR A 29 1.89 22.22 -5.11
CA THR A 29 2.97 21.24 -4.95
C THR A 29 2.52 20.10 -4.04
N VAL A 30 2.58 18.86 -4.55
CA VAL A 30 2.20 17.64 -3.82
C VAL A 30 3.05 17.48 -2.57
N GLY A 31 2.41 17.23 -1.43
CA GLY A 31 3.05 17.00 -0.14
C GLY A 31 3.71 18.23 0.49
N PHE A 32 3.52 19.41 -0.08
CA PHE A 32 4.09 20.66 0.50
C PHE A 32 3.41 21.02 1.82
N LYS A 33 4.22 21.48 2.77
CA LYS A 33 3.76 21.96 4.09
C LYS A 33 4.04 23.45 4.22
N SER A 34 2.99 24.20 4.59
CA SER A 34 3.05 25.65 4.78
C SER A 34 4.04 26.02 5.87
N SER A 35 4.77 27.11 5.63
CA SER A 35 5.69 27.71 6.60
C SER A 35 5.10 28.97 7.19
N ARG A 36 5.50 29.29 8.41
CA ARG A 36 5.15 30.51 9.11
C ARG A 36 6.40 31.11 9.76
N THR A 37 6.56 32.44 9.64
CA THR A 37 7.63 33.19 10.28
C THR A 37 7.26 33.48 11.72
N GLU A 38 8.16 33.19 12.66
CA GLU A 38 7.99 33.45 14.08
C GLU A 38 8.75 34.74 14.48
N PHE A 39 8.09 35.60 15.24
CA PHE A 39 8.64 36.89 15.63
C PHE A 39 8.83 36.96 17.16
N GLY A 40 9.94 37.58 17.58
CA GLY A 40 10.22 37.92 18.94
C GLY A 40 10.31 39.45 19.15
N SER A 41 9.84 39.94 20.27
CA SER A 41 10.08 41.33 20.66
C SER A 41 11.45 41.47 21.31
N VAL A 42 12.23 42.48 20.90
CA VAL A 42 13.58 42.74 21.44
C VAL A 42 13.51 43.87 22.47
N TYR A 43 14.08 43.64 23.66
CA TYR A 43 14.21 44.62 24.72
C TYR A 43 15.66 44.77 25.16
N ALA A 44 16.09 46.00 25.48
CA ALA A 44 17.34 46.32 26.15
C ALA A 44 17.02 47.12 27.42
N ASP A 45 17.31 46.59 28.60
CA ASP A 45 17.03 47.22 29.90
C ASP A 45 15.63 47.85 30.01
N SER A 46 14.59 47.07 29.69
CA SER A 46 13.18 47.52 29.66
C SER A 46 12.78 48.51 28.52
N GLN A 47 13.69 48.87 27.63
CA GLN A 47 13.35 49.65 26.45
C GLN A 47 13.06 48.72 25.23
N ALA A 48 11.93 48.97 24.56
CA ALA A 48 11.59 48.24 23.34
C ALA A 48 12.55 48.61 22.21
N MET A 49 13.24 47.63 21.63
CA MET A 49 14.22 47.79 20.56
C MET A 49 13.70 47.34 19.18
N GLY A 50 12.46 46.85 19.12
CA GLY A 50 11.83 46.41 17.88
C GLY A 50 11.47 44.93 17.90
N VAL A 51 11.56 44.30 16.73
CA VAL A 51 11.22 42.92 16.48
C VAL A 51 12.39 42.18 15.83
N GLU A 52 12.57 40.92 16.16
CA GLU A 52 13.48 40.01 15.48
C GLU A 52 12.73 38.81 14.93
N VAL A 53 13.27 38.18 13.88
CA VAL A 53 12.80 36.90 13.35
C VAL A 53 13.49 35.80 14.15
N LEU A 54 12.71 35.00 14.88
CA LEU A 54 13.20 33.87 15.65
C LEU A 54 13.47 32.66 14.77
N GLY A 55 12.74 32.53 13.66
CA GLY A 55 12.86 31.43 12.71
C GLY A 55 11.62 31.25 11.88
N SER A 56 11.60 30.18 11.12
CA SER A 56 10.44 29.73 10.35
C SER A 56 10.03 28.34 10.84
N THR A 57 8.76 28.14 11.15
CA THR A 57 8.18 26.85 11.50
C THR A 57 7.33 26.34 10.36
N GLN A 58 7.28 25.01 10.16
CA GLN A 58 6.44 24.36 9.15
C GLN A 58 5.29 23.62 9.82
N SER A 59 4.09 23.71 9.26
CA SER A 59 2.92 22.96 9.74
C SER A 59 2.97 21.50 9.22
N ILE A 60 3.99 20.75 9.62
CA ILE A 60 4.28 19.40 9.12
C ILE A 60 3.19 18.40 9.54
N SER A 61 2.69 18.57 10.77
CA SER A 61 1.65 17.68 11.35
C SER A 61 0.28 17.87 10.71
N LEU A 62 0.04 18.97 9.98
CA LEU A 62 -1.23 19.23 9.32
C LEU A 62 -1.26 18.60 7.93
N GLY A 63 -2.23 17.71 7.66
CA GLY A 63 -2.46 17.10 6.36
C GLY A 63 -2.99 18.10 5.34
N GLY A 64 -2.66 17.84 4.06
CA GLY A 64 -3.29 18.49 2.91
C GLY A 64 -4.55 17.74 2.45
N SER A 65 -5.26 18.29 1.47
CA SER A 65 -6.40 17.62 0.86
C SER A 65 -5.93 16.44 0.00
N LEU A 66 -6.69 15.33 0.05
CA LEU A 66 -6.43 14.19 -0.82
C LEU A 66 -7.12 14.40 -2.17
N THR A 67 -6.38 14.21 -3.25
CA THR A 67 -6.86 14.31 -4.62
C THR A 67 -6.66 12.97 -5.33
N ASN A 68 -7.75 12.38 -5.82
CA ASN A 68 -7.69 11.12 -6.55
C ASN A 68 -7.03 11.31 -7.92
N THR A 69 -6.19 10.34 -8.29
CA THR A 69 -5.52 10.26 -9.58
C THR A 69 -5.90 8.96 -10.28
N SER A 70 -5.52 8.82 -11.55
CA SER A 70 -5.75 7.58 -12.30
C SER A 70 -4.54 6.62 -12.24
N ARG A 71 -3.56 6.89 -11.36
CA ARG A 71 -2.30 6.14 -11.31
C ARG A 71 -2.19 5.34 -10.03
N ASN A 72 -2.08 4.03 -10.14
CA ASN A 72 -2.02 3.11 -8.99
C ASN A 72 -0.78 3.28 -8.09
N LEU A 73 0.29 3.91 -8.60
CA LEU A 73 1.52 4.18 -7.86
C LEU A 73 1.58 5.59 -7.27
N ASP A 74 0.52 6.38 -7.44
CA ASP A 74 0.34 7.60 -6.67
C ASP A 74 -0.24 7.20 -5.32
N LEU A 75 0.47 7.52 -4.26
CA LEU A 75 0.16 7.09 -2.90
C LEU A 75 -0.05 8.31 -2.00
N ALA A 76 -1.10 8.30 -1.21
CA ALA A 76 -1.30 9.29 -0.17
C ALA A 76 -1.37 8.63 1.20
N ILE A 77 -0.99 9.38 2.24
CA ILE A 77 -1.10 8.93 3.63
C ILE A 77 -2.30 9.64 4.26
N SER A 78 -3.29 8.87 4.67
CA SER A 78 -4.43 9.39 5.44
C SER A 78 -4.12 9.28 6.93
N GLY A 79 -3.62 10.37 7.52
CA GLY A 79 -3.18 10.40 8.91
C GLY A 79 -1.71 10.74 9.09
N THR A 80 -1.08 10.17 10.13
CA THR A 80 0.31 10.45 10.50
C THR A 80 1.30 9.53 9.78
N GLY A 81 2.52 10.02 9.53
CA GLY A 81 3.63 9.26 8.93
C GLY A 81 4.22 9.94 7.70
N PHE A 82 5.33 9.43 7.23
CA PHE A 82 6.04 9.89 6.03
C PHE A 82 6.49 8.68 5.24
N PHE A 83 6.52 8.79 3.92
CA PHE A 83 7.24 7.85 3.10
C PHE A 83 8.74 7.97 3.37
N MET A 84 9.41 6.85 3.48
CA MET A 84 10.86 6.78 3.55
C MET A 84 11.42 6.60 2.15
N VAL A 85 12.29 7.50 1.72
CA VAL A 85 12.97 7.40 0.43
C VAL A 85 14.48 7.45 0.66
N LYS A 86 15.22 6.70 -0.15
CA LYS A 86 16.68 6.61 -0.06
C LYS A 86 17.31 7.10 -1.33
N SER A 87 18.25 8.04 -1.19
CA SER A 87 19.06 8.55 -2.29
C SER A 87 20.06 7.50 -2.78
N ALA A 88 20.52 7.65 -4.02
CA ALA A 88 21.63 6.84 -4.54
C ALA A 88 22.93 6.96 -3.71
N THR A 89 23.11 8.05 -2.97
CA THR A 89 24.21 8.25 -2.03
C THR A 89 24.04 7.54 -0.69
N GLY A 90 22.86 6.91 -0.47
CA GLY A 90 22.54 6.20 0.76
C GLY A 90 21.88 7.05 1.85
N GLU A 91 21.64 8.35 1.61
CA GLU A 91 20.93 9.23 2.53
C GLU A 91 19.45 8.91 2.56
N THR A 92 18.87 8.76 3.75
CA THR A 92 17.43 8.57 3.94
C THR A 92 16.76 9.92 4.10
N GLN A 93 15.67 10.10 3.37
CA GLN A 93 14.81 11.29 3.44
C GLN A 93 13.36 10.85 3.65
N TYR A 94 12.57 11.76 4.18
CA TYR A 94 11.17 11.54 4.54
C TYR A 94 10.32 12.50 3.73
N THR A 95 9.23 12.00 3.12
CA THR A 95 8.38 12.84 2.27
C THR A 95 6.90 12.49 2.42
N ARG A 96 6.03 13.48 2.15
CA ARG A 96 4.59 13.28 1.96
C ARG A 96 4.21 13.24 0.48
N ALA A 97 5.15 13.58 -0.40
CA ALA A 97 4.92 13.49 -1.84
C ALA A 97 4.96 12.02 -2.30
N GLY A 98 3.80 11.47 -2.59
CA GLY A 98 3.63 10.06 -2.96
C GLY A 98 3.61 9.80 -4.47
N VAL A 99 4.25 10.62 -5.28
CA VAL A 99 4.34 10.41 -6.73
C VAL A 99 5.46 9.41 -7.02
N PHE A 100 5.09 8.14 -7.20
CA PHE A 100 6.07 7.08 -7.48
C PHE A 100 5.92 6.52 -8.89
N ASN A 101 7.02 5.96 -9.40
CA ASN A 101 7.15 5.23 -10.65
C ASN A 101 8.08 4.03 -10.44
N THR A 102 8.19 3.16 -11.44
CA THR A 102 9.23 2.13 -11.48
C THR A 102 10.36 2.57 -12.41
N ASP A 103 11.61 2.41 -11.95
CA ASP A 103 12.81 2.67 -12.76
C ASP A 103 13.14 1.47 -13.67
N ASN A 104 14.19 1.59 -14.49
CA ASN A 104 14.67 0.52 -15.38
C ASN A 104 15.18 -0.73 -14.64
N ALA A 105 15.52 -0.62 -13.37
CA ALA A 105 15.90 -1.72 -12.50
C ALA A 105 14.72 -2.24 -11.67
N ASN A 106 13.51 -1.75 -11.96
CA ASN A 106 12.25 -2.09 -11.31
C ASN A 106 12.14 -1.72 -9.83
N TYR A 107 12.90 -0.73 -9.37
CA TYR A 107 12.69 -0.12 -8.06
C TYR A 107 11.57 0.93 -8.13
N MET A 108 10.81 1.02 -7.05
CA MET A 108 9.86 2.13 -6.88
C MET A 108 10.63 3.39 -6.52
N VAL A 109 10.56 4.41 -7.38
CA VAL A 109 11.30 5.67 -7.24
C VAL A 109 10.38 6.88 -7.34
N ASN A 110 10.75 7.96 -6.64
CA ASN A 110 10.11 9.26 -6.82
C ASN A 110 10.67 10.00 -8.05
N ALA A 111 10.16 11.21 -8.32
CA ALA A 111 10.59 12.04 -9.45
C ALA A 111 12.09 12.44 -9.39
N SER A 112 12.71 12.41 -8.22
CA SER A 112 14.13 12.69 -8.01
C SER A 112 15.01 11.44 -8.12
N GLY A 113 14.45 10.27 -8.45
CA GLY A 113 15.17 9.00 -8.56
C GLY A 113 15.53 8.35 -7.22
N GLN A 114 14.94 8.82 -6.11
CA GLN A 114 15.14 8.22 -4.80
C GLN A 114 14.23 7.00 -4.65
N ARG A 115 14.76 5.92 -4.06
CA ARG A 115 14.05 4.64 -3.93
C ARG A 115 13.17 4.62 -2.69
N LEU A 116 11.91 4.23 -2.88
CA LEU A 116 10.97 4.01 -1.78
C LEU A 116 11.43 2.82 -0.94
N GLN A 117 11.41 2.99 0.38
CA GLN A 117 11.79 1.95 1.33
C GLN A 117 10.57 1.18 1.80
N GLY A 118 10.79 -0.12 2.09
CA GLY A 118 9.76 -1.01 2.57
C GLY A 118 10.30 -2.31 3.11
N TYR A 119 9.40 -3.19 3.51
CA TYR A 119 9.72 -4.57 3.85
C TYR A 119 9.72 -5.41 2.57
N SER A 120 10.78 -6.17 2.36
CA SER A 120 10.91 -7.07 1.23
C SER A 120 10.19 -8.40 1.46
N VAL A 121 10.02 -9.20 0.40
CA VAL A 121 9.55 -10.58 0.47
C VAL A 121 10.72 -11.56 0.29
N ASP A 122 10.62 -12.72 0.91
CA ASP A 122 11.55 -13.82 0.70
C ASP A 122 11.32 -14.52 -0.68
N ALA A 123 12.13 -15.55 -0.96
CA ALA A 123 12.00 -16.33 -2.19
C ALA A 123 10.66 -17.11 -2.28
N ALA A 124 10.01 -17.35 -1.14
CA ALA A 124 8.72 -18.02 -1.08
C ALA A 124 7.53 -17.05 -1.18
N GLY A 125 7.78 -15.74 -1.24
CA GLY A 125 6.76 -14.69 -1.32
C GLY A 125 6.20 -14.25 0.04
N ASN A 126 6.83 -14.65 1.16
CA ASN A 126 6.42 -14.22 2.49
C ASN A 126 7.08 -12.89 2.86
N LEU A 127 6.31 -12.01 3.47
CA LEU A 127 6.78 -10.71 3.92
C LEU A 127 7.81 -10.86 5.06
N GLN A 128 8.96 -10.21 4.91
CA GLN A 128 10.00 -10.13 5.94
C GLN A 128 9.84 -8.86 6.78
N ALA A 129 8.88 -8.85 7.66
CA ALA A 129 8.64 -7.72 8.55
C ALA A 129 9.88 -7.40 9.39
N GLY A 130 10.28 -6.12 9.42
CA GLY A 130 11.45 -5.64 10.16
C GLY A 130 12.76 -5.56 9.35
N VAL A 131 12.81 -6.13 8.14
CA VAL A 131 13.97 -5.98 7.24
C VAL A 131 13.67 -4.88 6.23
N LEU A 132 14.20 -3.68 6.50
CA LEU A 132 14.08 -2.53 5.59
C LEU A 132 14.99 -2.69 4.37
N GLY A 133 14.44 -2.40 3.21
CA GLY A 133 15.17 -2.40 1.94
C GLY A 133 14.47 -1.57 0.88
N ASP A 134 15.17 -1.41 -0.25
CA ASP A 134 14.59 -0.76 -1.42
C ASP A 134 13.44 -1.62 -1.98
N LEU A 135 12.27 -1.05 -2.19
CA LEU A 135 11.15 -1.77 -2.79
C LEU A 135 11.40 -2.01 -4.28
N GLN A 136 11.59 -3.29 -4.62
CA GLN A 136 11.78 -3.73 -5.99
C GLN A 136 10.59 -4.58 -6.46
N VAL A 137 10.06 -4.26 -7.61
CA VAL A 137 8.93 -4.95 -8.24
C VAL A 137 9.45 -5.89 -9.31
N LYS A 138 9.33 -7.19 -9.11
CA LYS A 138 9.68 -8.16 -10.14
C LYS A 138 8.75 -8.02 -11.34
N THR A 139 9.31 -7.81 -12.53
CA THR A 139 8.55 -7.60 -13.78
C THR A 139 8.53 -8.83 -14.68
N ALA A 140 9.24 -9.88 -14.31
CA ALA A 140 9.24 -11.12 -15.08
C ALA A 140 7.83 -11.73 -15.17
N SER A 141 7.51 -12.36 -16.30
CA SER A 141 6.31 -13.18 -16.43
C SER A 141 6.29 -14.25 -15.35
N LEU A 142 5.13 -14.48 -14.77
CA LEU A 142 4.95 -15.54 -13.78
C LEU A 142 4.99 -16.89 -14.48
N PRO A 143 5.96 -17.77 -14.16
CA PRO A 143 5.99 -19.09 -14.75
C PRO A 143 4.77 -19.91 -14.31
N ALA A 144 4.36 -20.86 -15.12
CA ALA A 144 3.32 -21.81 -14.78
C ALA A 144 3.68 -22.59 -13.50
N LYS A 145 2.66 -22.88 -12.69
CA LYS A 145 2.77 -23.75 -11.52
C LYS A 145 1.87 -24.95 -11.69
N ALA A 146 2.45 -26.16 -11.64
CA ALA A 146 1.68 -27.40 -11.60
C ALA A 146 0.80 -27.44 -10.35
N THR A 147 -0.38 -28.02 -10.45
CA THR A 147 -1.28 -28.23 -9.32
C THR A 147 -0.69 -29.32 -8.42
N ASP A 148 -0.38 -28.95 -7.19
CA ASP A 148 0.16 -29.82 -6.13
C ASP A 148 -0.82 -30.01 -4.95
N SER A 149 -1.84 -29.15 -4.86
CA SER A 149 -2.90 -29.27 -3.85
C SER A 149 -4.25 -28.84 -4.41
N LEU A 150 -5.31 -29.43 -3.87
CA LEU A 150 -6.71 -29.10 -4.13
C LEU A 150 -7.51 -29.19 -2.85
N ASP A 151 -7.98 -28.04 -2.38
CA ASP A 151 -8.91 -27.94 -1.25
C ASP A 151 -10.33 -28.01 -1.82
N PHE A 152 -11.08 -29.03 -1.43
CA PHE A 152 -12.44 -29.24 -1.90
C PHE A 152 -13.38 -29.49 -0.71
N VAL A 153 -14.35 -28.61 -0.53
CA VAL A 153 -15.36 -28.71 0.52
C VAL A 153 -16.74 -28.65 -0.12
N ALA A 154 -17.55 -29.65 0.15
CA ALA A 154 -18.91 -29.72 -0.37
C ALA A 154 -19.88 -30.28 0.68
N ASN A 155 -21.18 -30.06 0.49
CA ASN A 155 -22.22 -30.84 1.12
C ASN A 155 -22.66 -31.95 0.16
N LEU A 156 -22.62 -33.19 0.58
CA LEU A 156 -23.21 -34.32 -0.12
C LEU A 156 -24.64 -34.54 0.38
N ASP A 157 -25.59 -34.75 -0.55
CA ASP A 157 -27.00 -34.93 -0.20
C ASP A 157 -27.23 -36.24 0.54
N ALA A 158 -27.54 -36.17 1.83
CA ALA A 158 -27.84 -37.33 2.70
C ALA A 158 -29.09 -38.08 2.24
N ASP A 159 -30.06 -37.41 1.66
CA ASP A 159 -31.34 -37.96 1.20
C ASP A 159 -31.23 -38.61 -0.19
N GLY A 160 -30.09 -38.46 -0.86
CA GLY A 160 -29.84 -39.08 -2.16
C GLY A 160 -29.95 -40.59 -2.11
N GLU A 161 -30.55 -41.19 -3.13
CA GLU A 161 -30.70 -42.65 -3.24
C GLU A 161 -29.35 -43.31 -3.60
N VAL A 162 -29.17 -44.55 -3.16
CA VAL A 162 -28.03 -45.36 -3.61
C VAL A 162 -28.25 -45.81 -5.06
N PRO A 163 -27.36 -45.49 -6.00
CA PRO A 163 -27.51 -45.90 -7.42
C PRO A 163 -27.61 -47.44 -7.55
N ALA A 164 -28.57 -47.88 -8.30
CA ALA A 164 -28.82 -49.35 -8.49
C ALA A 164 -27.81 -50.01 -9.43
N LEU A 165 -27.17 -49.23 -10.30
CA LEU A 165 -26.21 -49.69 -11.32
C LEU A 165 -24.77 -49.40 -10.88
N ALA A 166 -23.85 -50.22 -11.39
CA ALA A 166 -22.43 -49.95 -11.16
C ALA A 166 -22.02 -48.59 -11.83
N PHE A 167 -21.10 -47.91 -11.18
CA PHE A 167 -20.64 -46.59 -11.66
C PHE A 167 -20.13 -46.58 -13.08
N ASP A 168 -20.69 -45.73 -13.93
CA ASP A 168 -20.26 -45.40 -15.28
C ASP A 168 -20.29 -43.89 -15.44
N PRO A 169 -19.15 -43.22 -15.75
CA PRO A 169 -19.10 -41.77 -15.91
C PRO A 169 -19.97 -41.23 -17.05
N ALA A 170 -20.35 -42.12 -18.04
CA ALA A 170 -21.22 -41.74 -19.14
C ALA A 170 -22.71 -41.82 -18.80
N ASP A 171 -23.09 -42.47 -17.72
CA ASP A 171 -24.49 -42.63 -17.29
C ASP A 171 -24.78 -41.89 -15.97
N ALA A 172 -25.50 -40.80 -16.09
CA ALA A 172 -25.84 -39.94 -14.94
C ALA A 172 -26.70 -40.64 -13.87
N SER A 173 -27.31 -41.78 -14.17
CA SER A 173 -28.08 -42.58 -13.18
C SER A 173 -27.21 -43.38 -12.22
N THR A 174 -25.89 -43.46 -12.48
CA THR A 174 -24.92 -44.24 -11.72
C THR A 174 -24.15 -43.47 -10.66
N TYR A 175 -24.37 -42.19 -10.53
CA TYR A 175 -23.76 -41.34 -9.48
C TYR A 175 -24.73 -40.26 -9.00
N ASN A 176 -24.51 -39.75 -7.79
CA ASN A 176 -25.42 -38.80 -7.16
C ASN A 176 -25.05 -37.34 -7.54
N SER A 177 -23.76 -37.04 -7.65
CA SER A 177 -23.29 -35.69 -7.98
C SER A 177 -21.92 -35.72 -8.65
N THR A 178 -21.60 -34.67 -9.38
CA THR A 178 -20.31 -34.50 -10.06
C THR A 178 -19.84 -33.06 -9.99
N TYR A 179 -18.52 -32.89 -9.97
CA TYR A 179 -17.90 -31.58 -10.04
C TYR A 179 -16.58 -31.62 -10.80
N THR A 180 -16.35 -30.62 -11.66
CA THR A 180 -15.12 -30.53 -12.47
C THR A 180 -14.28 -29.36 -12.01
N THR A 181 -13.01 -29.64 -11.69
CA THR A 181 -12.01 -28.67 -11.29
C THR A 181 -10.94 -28.56 -12.37
N LYS A 182 -10.49 -27.35 -12.66
CA LYS A 182 -9.34 -27.09 -13.54
C LYS A 182 -8.05 -27.32 -12.76
N VAL A 183 -7.16 -28.11 -13.31
CA VAL A 183 -5.80 -28.36 -12.79
C VAL A 183 -4.78 -28.07 -13.89
N TYR A 184 -3.57 -27.73 -13.50
CA TYR A 184 -2.52 -27.33 -14.45
C TYR A 184 -1.31 -28.23 -14.32
N ASP A 185 -0.73 -28.58 -15.46
CA ASP A 185 0.52 -29.33 -15.52
C ASP A 185 1.76 -28.44 -15.32
N SER A 186 2.95 -29.03 -15.37
CA SER A 186 4.23 -28.32 -15.22
C SER A 186 4.55 -27.34 -16.35
N GLN A 187 3.85 -27.42 -17.48
CA GLN A 187 3.96 -26.52 -18.62
C GLN A 187 2.85 -25.44 -18.63
N GLY A 188 1.91 -25.50 -17.65
CA GLY A 188 0.79 -24.58 -17.53
C GLY A 188 -0.39 -24.91 -18.44
N LYS A 189 -0.41 -26.08 -19.02
CA LYS A 189 -1.57 -26.53 -19.79
C LYS A 189 -2.69 -26.91 -18.81
N GLU A 190 -3.90 -26.47 -19.15
CA GLU A 190 -5.11 -26.77 -18.40
C GLU A 190 -5.57 -28.20 -18.68
N HIS A 191 -5.91 -28.92 -17.62
CA HIS A 191 -6.54 -30.24 -17.61
C HIS A 191 -7.79 -30.20 -16.74
N THR A 192 -8.73 -31.12 -17.02
CA THR A 192 -9.96 -31.23 -16.23
C THR A 192 -9.85 -32.40 -15.26
N LEU A 193 -10.06 -32.15 -13.98
CA LEU A 193 -10.22 -33.18 -12.95
C LEU A 193 -11.70 -33.23 -12.56
N THR A 194 -12.39 -34.28 -13.00
CA THR A 194 -13.80 -34.49 -12.67
C THR A 194 -13.93 -35.49 -11.52
N GLN A 195 -14.68 -35.11 -10.52
CA GLN A 195 -15.01 -35.91 -9.34
C GLN A 195 -16.47 -36.34 -9.45
N TYR A 196 -16.72 -37.64 -9.34
CA TYR A 196 -18.06 -38.21 -9.29
C TYR A 196 -18.30 -38.82 -7.90
N PHE A 197 -19.34 -38.40 -7.25
CA PHE A 197 -19.71 -38.86 -5.89
C PHE A 197 -20.84 -39.88 -5.99
N VAL A 198 -20.57 -41.06 -5.50
CA VAL A 198 -21.49 -42.22 -5.51
C VAL A 198 -21.79 -42.62 -4.08
N LYS A 199 -23.07 -42.60 -3.68
CA LYS A 199 -23.51 -43.10 -2.40
C LYS A 199 -23.54 -44.63 -2.43
N ASN A 200 -22.83 -45.27 -1.52
CA ASN A 200 -22.80 -46.77 -1.43
C ASN A 200 -23.74 -47.30 -0.36
N ALA A 201 -23.90 -46.57 0.75
CA ALA A 201 -24.75 -46.85 1.87
C ALA A 201 -24.97 -45.56 2.70
N ASP A 202 -25.74 -45.68 3.76
CA ASP A 202 -25.85 -44.58 4.74
C ASP A 202 -24.45 -44.20 5.27
N ASN A 203 -24.14 -42.92 5.24
CA ASN A 203 -22.86 -42.34 5.69
C ASN A 203 -21.61 -42.87 4.98
N ALA A 204 -21.76 -43.56 3.83
CA ALA A 204 -20.65 -44.12 3.06
C ALA A 204 -20.76 -43.78 1.59
N TRP A 205 -19.73 -43.10 1.08
CA TRP A 205 -19.63 -42.63 -0.31
C TRP A 205 -18.31 -43.08 -0.94
N THR A 206 -18.28 -43.09 -2.26
CA THR A 206 -17.03 -43.21 -3.04
C THR A 206 -16.95 -42.06 -4.01
N SER A 207 -15.83 -41.33 -3.97
CA SER A 207 -15.47 -40.36 -5.01
C SER A 207 -14.62 -41.06 -6.07
N HIS A 208 -15.02 -40.98 -7.33
CA HIS A 208 -14.25 -41.44 -8.48
C HIS A 208 -13.64 -40.24 -9.19
N TYR A 209 -12.35 -40.31 -9.55
CA TYR A 209 -11.61 -39.23 -10.18
C TYR A 209 -11.27 -39.56 -11.61
N TYR A 210 -11.56 -38.60 -12.49
CA TYR A 210 -11.26 -38.69 -13.91
C TYR A 210 -10.49 -37.45 -14.34
N ALA A 211 -9.32 -37.66 -14.97
CA ALA A 211 -8.53 -36.58 -15.54
C ALA A 211 -8.65 -36.68 -17.07
N ASP A 212 -9.13 -35.63 -17.72
CA ASP A 212 -9.39 -35.57 -19.17
C ASP A 212 -10.18 -36.78 -19.67
N GLY A 213 -11.13 -37.28 -18.90
CA GLY A 213 -11.96 -38.43 -19.20
C GLY A 213 -11.33 -39.80 -18.88
N ASN A 214 -10.10 -39.84 -18.37
CA ASN A 214 -9.43 -41.08 -17.98
C ASN A 214 -9.50 -41.27 -16.46
N ALA A 215 -9.83 -42.49 -16.01
CA ALA A 215 -9.87 -42.81 -14.59
C ALA A 215 -8.47 -42.71 -13.96
N VAL A 216 -8.33 -41.99 -12.86
CA VAL A 216 -7.06 -41.79 -12.15
C VAL A 216 -7.08 -42.29 -10.72
N GLY A 217 -8.25 -42.60 -10.17
CA GLY A 217 -8.35 -43.15 -8.81
C GLY A 217 -9.74 -43.07 -8.20
N THR A 218 -9.84 -43.59 -7.00
CA THR A 218 -11.07 -43.55 -6.18
C THR A 218 -10.71 -43.32 -4.72
N GLN A 219 -11.59 -42.65 -3.98
CA GLN A 219 -11.46 -42.46 -2.53
C GLN A 219 -12.79 -42.71 -1.81
N ALA A 220 -12.75 -43.53 -0.78
CA ALA A 220 -13.91 -43.73 0.08
C ALA A 220 -14.06 -42.51 1.03
N LEU A 221 -15.27 -42.01 1.14
CA LEU A 221 -15.64 -40.99 2.11
C LEU A 221 -16.61 -41.56 3.10
N SER A 222 -16.37 -41.35 4.40
CA SER A 222 -17.24 -41.82 5.48
C SER A 222 -17.60 -40.68 6.40
N PHE A 223 -18.85 -40.67 6.84
CA PHE A 223 -19.39 -39.59 7.69
C PHE A 223 -19.87 -40.22 9.02
N ASP A 224 -19.95 -39.38 10.04
CA ASP A 224 -20.56 -39.75 11.31
C ASP A 224 -22.10 -39.55 11.28
N SER A 225 -22.75 -39.88 12.38
CA SER A 225 -24.20 -39.69 12.54
C SER A 225 -24.64 -38.22 12.61
N ALA A 226 -23.70 -37.28 12.75
CA ALA A 226 -23.92 -35.82 12.68
C ALA A 226 -23.67 -35.26 11.28
N GLY A 227 -23.30 -36.09 10.30
CA GLY A 227 -23.01 -35.68 8.93
C GLY A 227 -21.62 -35.10 8.73
N MET A 228 -20.70 -35.27 9.68
CA MET A 228 -19.34 -34.78 9.57
C MET A 228 -18.40 -35.84 8.98
N LEU A 229 -17.48 -35.44 8.10
CA LEU A 229 -16.50 -36.33 7.49
C LEU A 229 -15.57 -36.91 8.54
N THR A 230 -15.44 -38.26 8.54
CA THR A 230 -14.53 -38.99 9.44
C THR A 230 -13.37 -39.66 8.67
N SER A 231 -13.57 -39.96 7.39
CA SER A 231 -12.52 -40.50 6.51
C SER A 231 -12.67 -39.92 5.10
N PRO A 232 -11.60 -39.47 4.47
CA PRO A 232 -10.23 -39.38 5.01
C PRO A 232 -10.12 -38.28 6.09
N SER A 233 -9.34 -38.54 7.12
CA SER A 233 -9.11 -37.62 8.24
C SER A 233 -7.95 -36.64 7.98
N ALA A 234 -7.26 -36.79 6.85
CA ALA A 234 -6.14 -35.95 6.38
C ALA A 234 -6.11 -35.93 4.85
N PRO A 235 -5.48 -34.94 4.26
CA PRO A 235 -5.28 -34.91 2.81
C PRO A 235 -4.61 -36.19 2.29
N PHE A 236 -5.04 -36.65 1.13
CA PHE A 236 -4.45 -37.83 0.46
C PHE A 236 -3.94 -37.43 -0.92
N THR A 237 -2.94 -38.17 -1.43
CA THR A 237 -2.32 -37.86 -2.71
C THR A 237 -3.02 -38.61 -3.85
N LEU A 238 -3.58 -37.87 -4.79
CA LEU A 238 -4.09 -38.38 -6.06
C LEU A 238 -3.00 -38.25 -7.12
N ASN A 239 -2.59 -39.39 -7.71
CA ASN A 239 -1.60 -39.41 -8.79
C ASN A 239 -2.31 -39.36 -10.15
N VAL A 240 -2.20 -38.25 -10.85
CA VAL A 240 -2.77 -38.04 -12.16
C VAL A 240 -1.67 -38.27 -13.20
N GLY A 241 -1.66 -39.49 -13.77
CA GLY A 241 -0.75 -39.87 -14.85
C GLY A 241 -1.43 -39.87 -16.22
N GLY A 242 -0.65 -40.12 -17.28
CA GLY A 242 -1.18 -40.28 -18.66
C GLY A 242 -1.61 -38.96 -19.30
N LEU A 243 -1.19 -37.80 -18.78
CA LEU A 243 -1.46 -36.49 -19.36
C LEU A 243 -0.79 -36.34 -20.73
N ALA A 244 -1.51 -35.74 -21.66
CA ALA A 244 -0.97 -35.54 -23.03
C ALA A 244 0.17 -34.51 -23.02
N GLY A 245 1.22 -34.74 -23.82
CA GLY A 245 2.32 -33.78 -24.00
C GLY A 245 3.64 -34.18 -23.34
N GLY A 246 3.74 -35.40 -22.77
CA GLY A 246 4.99 -35.89 -22.17
C GLY A 246 5.38 -35.22 -20.87
N VAL A 247 4.40 -34.61 -20.19
CA VAL A 247 4.58 -33.97 -18.89
C VAL A 247 4.64 -34.99 -17.76
N ASN A 248 5.28 -34.66 -16.66
CA ASN A 248 5.29 -35.52 -15.48
C ASN A 248 3.88 -35.69 -14.91
N ALA A 249 3.64 -36.86 -14.30
CA ALA A 249 2.41 -37.09 -13.54
C ALA A 249 2.26 -36.03 -12.43
N LEU A 250 1.03 -35.55 -12.23
CA LEU A 250 0.72 -34.67 -11.12
C LEU A 250 0.44 -35.50 -9.87
N ALA A 251 1.06 -35.11 -8.77
CA ALA A 251 0.76 -35.62 -7.44
C ALA A 251 -0.02 -34.53 -6.69
N ILE A 252 -1.35 -34.65 -6.69
CA ILE A 252 -2.25 -33.65 -6.12
C ILE A 252 -2.65 -34.09 -4.70
N ASN A 253 -2.30 -33.30 -3.69
CA ASN A 253 -2.81 -33.50 -2.33
C ASN A 253 -4.23 -32.95 -2.24
N LEU A 254 -5.20 -33.84 -2.10
CA LEU A 254 -6.61 -33.52 -2.08
C LEU A 254 -7.11 -33.51 -0.65
N ASP A 255 -7.66 -32.36 -0.23
CA ASP A 255 -8.18 -32.14 1.10
C ASP A 255 -9.71 -31.97 1.07
N TYR A 256 -10.42 -32.86 1.78
CA TYR A 256 -11.87 -32.83 1.97
C TYR A 256 -12.28 -32.32 3.36
N THR A 257 -11.33 -31.84 4.17
CA THR A 257 -11.63 -31.38 5.53
C THR A 257 -12.72 -30.31 5.53
N GLY A 258 -13.79 -30.53 6.29
CA GLY A 258 -14.97 -29.64 6.30
C GLY A 258 -16.09 -30.05 5.36
N THR A 259 -15.92 -31.10 4.55
CA THR A 259 -17.01 -31.71 3.76
C THR A 259 -18.05 -32.33 4.69
N THR A 260 -19.31 -32.15 4.34
CA THR A 260 -20.46 -32.56 5.15
C THR A 260 -21.42 -33.41 4.34
N GLN A 261 -22.29 -34.12 5.05
CA GLN A 261 -23.41 -34.87 4.50
C GLN A 261 -24.68 -34.47 5.24
N TYR A 262 -25.43 -33.52 4.70
CA TYR A 262 -26.71 -33.11 5.25
C TYR A 262 -27.84 -33.34 4.25
N GLY A 263 -29.10 -33.40 4.72
CA GLY A 263 -30.33 -33.54 3.92
C GLY A 263 -30.63 -32.23 3.14
N SER A 264 -29.67 -31.75 2.39
CA SER A 264 -29.78 -30.61 1.46
C SER A 264 -29.02 -30.92 0.19
N ASP A 265 -29.43 -30.29 -0.89
CA ASP A 265 -28.82 -30.48 -2.21
C ASP A 265 -27.28 -30.40 -2.19
N PHE A 266 -26.66 -31.11 -3.15
CA PHE A 266 -25.22 -31.02 -3.39
C PHE A 266 -24.81 -29.58 -3.64
N ALA A 267 -23.87 -29.07 -2.85
CA ALA A 267 -23.34 -27.73 -2.98
C ALA A 267 -21.86 -27.72 -2.68
N VAL A 268 -21.05 -27.09 -3.54
CA VAL A 268 -19.61 -26.91 -3.34
C VAL A 268 -19.36 -25.55 -2.72
N THR A 269 -18.75 -25.55 -1.53
CA THR A 269 -18.40 -24.32 -0.80
C THR A 269 -16.98 -23.86 -1.10
N THR A 270 -16.04 -24.80 -1.25
CA THR A 270 -14.63 -24.50 -1.57
C THR A 270 -14.17 -25.43 -2.70
N ASN A 271 -13.52 -24.83 -3.70
CA ASN A 271 -12.81 -25.52 -4.76
C ASN A 271 -11.59 -24.69 -5.14
N LYS A 272 -10.45 -24.98 -4.53
CA LYS A 272 -9.24 -24.16 -4.66
C LYS A 272 -8.06 -25.05 -5.05
N ALA A 273 -7.68 -24.99 -6.33
CA ALA A 273 -6.46 -25.63 -6.85
C ALA A 273 -5.28 -24.65 -6.76
N SER A 274 -4.10 -25.13 -6.39
CA SER A 274 -2.88 -24.33 -6.23
C SER A 274 -2.19 -23.99 -7.54
N GLY A 275 -2.47 -24.74 -8.63
CA GLY A 275 -1.85 -24.58 -9.94
C GLY A 275 -2.44 -23.43 -10.75
N TYR A 276 -1.61 -22.90 -11.68
CA TYR A 276 -2.02 -21.87 -12.65
C TYR A 276 -1.17 -21.90 -13.91
N ALA A 277 -1.72 -21.38 -15.01
CA ALA A 277 -0.98 -21.15 -16.24
C ALA A 277 0.02 -20.02 -16.08
N SER A 278 1.01 -19.91 -16.96
CA SER A 278 1.89 -18.73 -17.01
C SER A 278 1.07 -17.47 -17.23
N GLY A 279 1.56 -16.36 -16.67
CA GLY A 279 0.88 -15.07 -16.77
C GLY A 279 1.85 -13.93 -17.02
N ASP A 280 1.44 -12.96 -17.83
CA ASP A 280 2.17 -11.73 -18.06
C ASP A 280 1.70 -10.65 -17.09
N LYS A 281 2.62 -9.77 -16.66
CA LYS A 281 2.30 -8.65 -15.79
C LYS A 281 1.29 -7.74 -16.46
N THR A 282 0.17 -7.47 -15.78
CA THR A 282 -0.87 -6.53 -16.23
C THR A 282 -0.84 -5.20 -15.50
N GLY A 283 -0.37 -5.19 -14.24
CA GLY A 283 -0.34 -3.97 -13.45
C GLY A 283 0.24 -4.16 -12.06
N LEU A 284 0.28 -3.05 -11.33
CA LEU A 284 0.64 -2.98 -9.91
C LEU A 284 -0.53 -2.44 -9.12
N THR A 285 -0.74 -2.96 -7.92
CA THR A 285 -1.70 -2.42 -6.95
C THR A 285 -1.03 -2.33 -5.59
N VAL A 286 -1.43 -1.31 -4.83
CA VAL A 286 -1.00 -1.15 -3.44
C VAL A 286 -2.27 -1.14 -2.60
N ASP A 287 -2.32 -1.97 -1.57
CA ASP A 287 -3.46 -2.05 -0.66
C ASP A 287 -3.31 -1.02 0.49
N GLU A 288 -4.36 -0.82 1.29
CA GLU A 288 -4.41 0.18 2.37
C GLU A 288 -3.36 -0.06 3.47
N ASP A 289 -2.97 -1.31 3.70
CA ASP A 289 -1.90 -1.72 4.61
C ASP A 289 -0.49 -1.63 4.01
N GLY A 290 -0.37 -1.05 2.80
CA GLY A 290 0.88 -0.82 2.11
C GLY A 290 1.44 -2.02 1.35
N MET A 291 0.74 -3.14 1.27
CA MET A 291 1.17 -4.29 0.50
C MET A 291 1.16 -4.01 -0.99
N VAL A 292 2.30 -4.23 -1.64
CA VAL A 292 2.50 -4.00 -3.07
C VAL A 292 2.37 -5.30 -3.83
N TYR A 293 1.39 -5.40 -4.70
CA TYR A 293 1.14 -6.60 -5.52
C TYR A 293 1.38 -6.34 -7.00
N VAL A 294 1.93 -7.34 -7.67
CA VAL A 294 1.88 -7.46 -9.13
C VAL A 294 0.67 -8.30 -9.51
N ASN A 295 -0.14 -7.78 -10.42
CA ASN A 295 -1.26 -8.53 -11.01
C ASN A 295 -0.81 -9.14 -12.34
N TYR A 296 -1.25 -10.37 -12.59
CA TYR A 296 -0.93 -11.13 -13.79
C TYR A 296 -2.16 -11.44 -14.62
N SER A 297 -1.96 -11.71 -15.92
CA SER A 297 -3.04 -12.02 -16.87
C SER A 297 -3.80 -13.32 -16.55
N ASN A 298 -3.18 -14.20 -15.76
CA ASN A 298 -3.78 -15.45 -15.27
C ASN A 298 -4.61 -15.26 -13.98
N GLY A 299 -4.86 -14.01 -13.56
CA GLY A 299 -5.61 -13.68 -12.34
C GLY A 299 -4.81 -13.81 -11.03
N GLN A 300 -3.54 -14.21 -11.10
CA GLN A 300 -2.70 -14.28 -9.90
C GLN A 300 -2.24 -12.89 -9.45
N ARG A 301 -2.17 -12.72 -8.12
CA ARG A 301 -1.58 -11.55 -7.46
C ARG A 301 -0.38 -12.01 -6.65
N LEU A 302 0.79 -11.43 -6.90
CA LEU A 302 2.02 -11.80 -6.21
C LEU A 302 2.54 -10.62 -5.38
N LEU A 303 2.68 -10.84 -4.07
CA LEU A 303 3.24 -9.86 -3.15
C LEU A 303 4.71 -9.58 -3.49
N GLN A 304 5.08 -8.30 -3.58
CA GLN A 304 6.44 -7.84 -3.87
C GLN A 304 7.12 -7.22 -2.65
N GLY A 305 6.34 -6.73 -1.71
CA GLY A 305 6.80 -6.10 -0.49
C GLY A 305 5.71 -5.27 0.16
N GLN A 306 6.06 -4.55 1.20
CA GLN A 306 5.15 -3.65 1.90
C GLN A 306 5.82 -2.30 2.09
N VAL A 307 5.14 -1.23 1.69
CA VAL A 307 5.57 0.15 1.97
C VAL A 307 5.61 0.35 3.48
N VAL A 308 6.63 1.03 3.98
CA VAL A 308 6.69 1.43 5.38
C VAL A 308 6.56 2.92 5.53
N LEU A 309 6.03 3.33 6.66
CA LEU A 309 5.94 4.72 7.07
C LEU A 309 6.89 4.99 8.23
N ALA A 310 7.44 6.20 8.25
CA ALA A 310 8.19 6.72 9.38
C ALA A 310 7.35 7.74 10.15
N SER A 311 7.40 7.69 11.47
CA SER A 311 6.84 8.70 12.37
C SER A 311 7.92 9.23 13.29
N PHE A 312 7.76 10.47 13.77
CA PHE A 312 8.71 11.12 14.64
C PHE A 312 8.01 11.61 15.90
N VAL A 313 8.72 11.58 17.01
CA VAL A 313 8.22 12.13 18.29
C VAL A 313 7.96 13.62 18.16
N ASN A 314 8.84 14.35 17.45
CA ASN A 314 8.68 15.76 17.16
C ASN A 314 8.85 16.02 15.64
N PRO A 315 7.79 15.92 14.85
CA PRO A 315 7.87 16.16 13.40
C PRO A 315 8.35 17.58 13.03
N GLU A 316 8.07 18.57 13.87
CA GLU A 316 8.45 19.96 13.62
C GLU A 316 9.95 20.22 13.81
N GLY A 317 10.65 19.28 14.45
CA GLY A 317 12.10 19.27 14.54
C GLY A 317 12.81 18.75 13.29
N LEU A 318 12.07 18.27 12.27
CA LEU A 318 12.64 17.83 11.00
C LEU A 318 13.18 19.03 10.21
N ARG A 319 14.27 18.81 9.48
CA ARG A 319 14.86 19.83 8.61
C ARG A 319 14.39 19.62 7.17
N ALA A 320 13.75 20.65 6.61
CA ALA A 320 13.34 20.65 5.22
C ALA A 320 14.54 20.61 4.26
N VAL A 321 14.41 19.83 3.20
CA VAL A 321 15.36 19.73 2.08
C VAL A 321 14.60 19.86 0.76
N SER A 322 15.33 19.98 -0.34
CA SER A 322 14.72 20.11 -1.66
C SER A 322 13.85 18.90 -2.00
N GLY A 323 12.80 19.12 -2.81
CA GLY A 323 11.91 18.05 -3.29
C GLY A 323 10.77 17.68 -2.34
N THR A 324 10.28 18.63 -1.54
CA THR A 324 9.23 18.38 -0.53
C THR A 324 9.55 17.21 0.39
N ALA A 325 10.79 17.17 0.85
CA ALA A 325 11.31 16.14 1.73
C ALA A 325 11.94 16.75 2.98
N TRP A 326 12.15 15.91 3.97
CA TRP A 326 12.76 16.27 5.25
C TRP A 326 13.86 15.28 5.62
N THR A 327 14.80 15.74 6.42
CA THR A 327 15.80 14.88 7.08
C THR A 327 15.65 14.96 8.59
N GLU A 328 15.99 13.87 9.25
CA GLU A 328 15.99 13.80 10.70
C GLU A 328 17.03 14.73 11.32
N THR A 329 16.76 15.20 12.53
CA THR A 329 17.66 16.01 13.34
C THR A 329 17.66 15.50 14.77
N SER A 330 18.57 15.99 15.59
CA SER A 330 18.52 15.69 17.04
C SER A 330 17.25 16.21 17.73
N ALA A 331 16.59 17.23 17.16
CA ALA A 331 15.35 17.80 17.68
C ALA A 331 14.11 16.98 17.28
N SER A 332 14.11 16.31 16.12
CA SER A 332 13.01 15.43 15.71
C SER A 332 13.01 14.10 16.43
N GLY A 333 14.17 13.66 16.91
CA GLY A 333 14.42 12.29 17.33
C GLY A 333 14.59 11.36 16.14
N GLY A 334 14.88 10.09 16.39
CA GLY A 334 14.98 9.05 15.35
C GLY A 334 13.61 8.63 14.83
N PRO A 335 13.55 8.07 13.59
CA PRO A 335 12.31 7.60 13.00
C PRO A 335 11.78 6.35 13.70
N LEU A 336 10.51 6.34 14.02
CA LEU A 336 9.78 5.12 14.33
C LEU A 336 9.21 4.59 13.02
N VAL A 337 9.54 3.36 12.66
CA VAL A 337 9.17 2.77 11.35
C VAL A 337 8.16 1.65 11.56
N GLY A 338 7.12 1.62 10.74
CA GLY A 338 6.09 0.60 10.80
C GLY A 338 5.25 0.51 9.53
N ALA A 339 4.40 -0.51 9.49
CA ALA A 339 3.44 -0.68 8.41
C ALA A 339 2.30 0.35 8.51
N PRO A 340 1.74 0.80 7.38
CA PRO A 340 0.53 1.62 7.35
C PRO A 340 -0.64 0.94 8.08
N GLY A 341 -1.58 1.72 8.60
CA GLY A 341 -2.75 1.21 9.34
C GLY A 341 -2.44 0.61 10.71
N GLY A 342 -1.18 0.52 11.10
CA GLY A 342 -0.73 -0.04 12.37
C GLY A 342 -0.45 1.01 13.44
N GLY A 343 -1.13 0.92 14.59
CA GLY A 343 -0.85 1.74 15.76
C GLY A 343 -1.02 3.24 15.54
N GLN A 344 0.09 3.97 15.38
CA GLN A 344 0.09 5.43 15.20
C GLN A 344 0.29 5.87 13.74
N PHE A 345 0.39 4.93 12.80
CA PHE A 345 0.56 5.23 11.38
C PHE A 345 -0.80 5.36 10.70
N GLY A 346 -0.89 6.33 9.78
CA GLY A 346 -2.05 6.47 8.91
C GLY A 346 -2.16 5.35 7.87
N ASP A 347 -3.34 5.24 7.26
CA ASP A 347 -3.60 4.30 6.19
C ASP A 347 -3.03 4.83 4.87
N LEU A 348 -2.67 3.93 3.96
CA LEU A 348 -2.33 4.29 2.58
C LEU A 348 -3.58 4.34 1.71
N VAL A 349 -3.63 5.34 0.86
CA VAL A 349 -4.65 5.48 -0.19
C VAL A 349 -3.93 5.45 -1.53
N ALA A 350 -4.11 4.35 -2.27
CA ALA A 350 -3.57 4.21 -3.62
C ALA A 350 -4.43 4.98 -4.63
N GLY A 351 -3.81 5.49 -5.68
CA GLY A 351 -4.50 6.31 -6.69
C GLY A 351 -4.87 7.71 -6.19
N ALA A 352 -4.22 8.19 -5.14
CA ALA A 352 -4.43 9.53 -4.59
C ALA A 352 -3.10 10.21 -4.25
N LEU A 353 -3.11 11.53 -4.19
CA LEU A 353 -1.97 12.35 -3.77
C LEU A 353 -2.40 13.32 -2.67
N GLU A 354 -1.53 13.55 -1.72
CA GLU A 354 -1.71 14.60 -0.71
C GLU A 354 -1.32 15.95 -1.31
N GLY A 355 -2.28 16.88 -1.44
CA GLY A 355 -2.04 18.24 -1.88
C GLY A 355 -1.28 19.06 -0.84
N SER A 356 -0.95 20.29 -1.19
CA SER A 356 -0.43 21.29 -0.24
C SER A 356 -1.46 21.59 0.85
N ASN A 357 -1.02 21.83 2.08
CA ASN A 357 -1.87 22.32 3.18
C ASN A 357 -1.97 23.86 3.23
N VAL A 358 -1.55 24.53 2.17
CA VAL A 358 -1.62 25.99 2.06
C VAL A 358 -3.05 26.45 1.76
N ASP A 359 -3.61 27.30 2.59
CA ASP A 359 -4.82 28.07 2.29
C ASP A 359 -4.44 29.34 1.50
N LEU A 360 -4.72 29.32 0.21
CA LEU A 360 -4.41 30.43 -0.68
C LEU A 360 -5.09 31.74 -0.25
N THR A 361 -6.34 31.67 0.22
CA THR A 361 -7.09 32.87 0.65
C THR A 361 -6.45 33.50 1.87
N ALA A 362 -6.09 32.69 2.87
CA ALA A 362 -5.40 33.17 4.06
C ALA A 362 -4.01 33.75 3.70
N GLN A 363 -3.27 33.13 2.79
CA GLN A 363 -1.96 33.65 2.36
C GLN A 363 -2.07 34.96 1.60
N LEU A 364 -3.09 35.16 0.75
CA LEU A 364 -3.31 36.43 0.06
C LEU A 364 -3.68 37.57 1.04
N VAL A 365 -4.46 37.26 2.08
CA VAL A 365 -4.75 38.24 3.13
C VAL A 365 -3.46 38.61 3.88
N SER A 366 -2.65 37.61 4.26
CA SER A 366 -1.36 37.83 4.93
C SER A 366 -0.39 38.62 4.07
N LEU A 367 -0.40 38.40 2.75
CA LEU A 367 0.39 39.17 1.79
C LEU A 367 -0.01 40.66 1.80
N MET A 368 -1.32 40.95 1.77
CA MET A 368 -1.83 42.33 1.80
C MET A 368 -1.51 43.02 3.16
N GLU A 369 -1.62 42.28 4.25
CA GLU A 369 -1.25 42.77 5.58
C GLU A 369 0.25 43.08 5.67
N GLY A 370 1.11 42.17 5.17
CA GLY A 370 2.55 42.37 5.09
C GLY A 370 2.89 43.61 4.25
N GLN A 371 2.30 43.77 3.08
CA GLN A 371 2.52 44.97 2.21
C GLN A 371 2.13 46.25 2.92
N ARG A 372 1.00 46.27 3.60
CA ARG A 372 0.55 47.43 4.39
C ARG A 372 1.50 47.77 5.56
N ASN A 373 1.94 46.74 6.28
CA ASN A 373 2.90 46.88 7.36
C ASN A 373 4.27 47.37 6.84
N TYR A 374 4.72 46.89 5.71
CA TYR A 374 5.93 47.37 5.03
C TYR A 374 5.82 48.83 4.71
N GLN A 375 4.72 49.27 4.07
CA GLN A 375 4.47 50.69 3.74
C GLN A 375 4.42 51.57 4.99
N ALA A 376 3.78 51.09 6.05
CA ALA A 376 3.72 51.84 7.33
C ALA A 376 5.12 52.09 7.93
N ASN A 377 5.96 51.04 8.01
CA ASN A 377 7.33 51.13 8.50
C ASN A 377 8.21 52.06 7.61
N THR A 378 8.05 51.98 6.29
CA THR A 378 8.73 52.84 5.33
C THR A 378 8.33 54.32 5.54
N LYS A 379 7.03 54.58 5.81
CA LYS A 379 6.57 55.97 6.09
C LYS A 379 7.16 56.49 7.39
N VAL A 380 7.29 55.66 8.44
CA VAL A 380 7.97 56.06 9.67
C VAL A 380 9.43 56.43 9.43
N LEU A 381 10.16 55.64 8.61
CA LEU A 381 11.54 55.93 8.24
C LEU A 381 11.68 57.24 7.45
N THR A 382 10.76 57.52 6.49
CA THR A 382 10.77 58.80 5.76
C THR A 382 10.53 59.98 6.67
N THR A 383 9.57 59.88 7.60
CA THR A 383 9.28 60.95 8.56
C THR A 383 10.47 61.18 9.52
N ASP A 384 11.13 60.13 10.01
CA ASP A 384 12.32 60.24 10.86
C ASP A 384 13.49 60.93 10.11
N LYS A 385 13.67 60.59 8.83
CA LYS A 385 14.64 61.27 7.97
C LYS A 385 14.33 62.75 7.79
N GLU A 386 13.06 63.11 7.51
CA GLU A 386 12.61 64.52 7.39
C GLU A 386 12.82 65.31 8.71
N LEU A 387 12.50 64.69 9.84
CA LEU A 387 12.76 65.28 11.16
C LEU A 387 14.26 65.54 11.40
N THR A 388 15.10 64.57 11.08
CA THR A 388 16.56 64.70 11.17
C THR A 388 17.10 65.78 10.28
N GLN A 389 16.60 65.86 9.03
CA GLN A 389 17.00 66.94 8.11
C GLN A 389 16.56 68.34 8.62
N ALA A 390 15.35 68.47 9.14
CA ALA A 390 14.85 69.73 9.72
C ALA A 390 15.70 70.14 10.93
N LEU A 391 16.15 69.20 11.77
CA LEU A 391 17.05 69.48 12.88
C LEU A 391 18.41 69.99 12.42
N PHE A 392 19.01 69.37 11.40
CA PHE A 392 20.29 69.83 10.82
C PHE A 392 20.16 71.16 10.09
N GLY A 393 18.98 71.50 9.51
CA GLY A 393 18.73 72.79 8.90
C GLY A 393 18.41 73.93 9.88
N ALA A 394 18.14 73.62 11.17
CA ALA A 394 17.85 74.58 12.20
C ALA A 394 19.07 74.95 13.10
N VAL A 395 20.20 74.27 12.87
CA VAL A 395 21.51 74.55 13.48
C VAL A 395 22.42 75.20 12.45
#